data_fe344aebbff0838612531d37e50bab86
#
_entry.id   fe344aebbff0838612531d37e50bab86
#
_cell.length_a   1.000
_cell.length_b   1.000
_cell.length_c   1.000
_cell.angle_alpha   90.00
_cell.angle_beta   90.00
_cell.angle_gamma   90.00
#
_symmetry.space_group_name_H-M   'P 1'
#
loop_
_entity.id
_entity.type
_entity.pdbx_description
1 polymer ?
#
loop_
_entity_poly.entity_id
_entity_poly.type
_entity_poly.pdbx_seq_one_letter_code
_entity_poly.pdbx_strand_id
1 'polypeptide(L)'
;MTAGGVMYSDYALGGFLDAASREPWFDNTVFVITADHCASSAGKTEIPLEKYHIPAMIYAPAFVTPGSVGKTASQIDLMPTLFSLLGMDYDSWFYGRDILADDFRERAFVATYQDLGYLEGDRFTVLSPVDRAEQFLLRPTDDDPYALERTEAIDSTHLNRAISLYQTSSQWNKR
;
A
#
# COMPACT_ATOMS: atom_id res chain seq x y z
N MET A 1 6.24 -15.06 11.93
CA MET A 1 5.64 -14.48 13.16
C MET A 1 4.71 -15.53 13.72
N THR A 2 4.81 -15.84 14.98
CA THR A 2 3.88 -16.78 15.62
C THR A 2 2.55 -16.08 15.87
N ALA A 3 1.43 -16.80 15.82
CA ALA A 3 0.09 -16.26 16.11
C ALA A 3 0.06 -15.46 17.44
N GLY A 4 0.85 -15.87 18.44
CA GLY A 4 0.99 -15.15 19.70
C GLY A 4 1.56 -13.74 19.59
N GLY A 5 2.48 -13.48 18.64
CA GLY A 5 3.02 -12.13 18.39
C GLY A 5 1.96 -11.18 17.84
N VAL A 6 1.13 -11.64 16.91
CA VAL A 6 0.03 -10.85 16.35
C VAL A 6 -1.02 -10.55 17.42
N MET A 7 -1.42 -11.56 18.18
CA MET A 7 -2.37 -11.40 19.28
C MET A 7 -1.89 -10.41 20.34
N TYR A 8 -0.58 -10.44 20.67
CA TYR A 8 -0.02 -9.50 21.65
C TYR A 8 -0.02 -8.06 21.11
N SER A 9 0.34 -7.86 19.84
CA SER A 9 0.33 -6.53 19.22
C SER A 9 -1.09 -5.95 19.14
N ASP A 10 -2.07 -6.77 18.78
CA ASP A 10 -3.47 -6.40 18.74
C ASP A 10 -3.99 -6.02 20.15
N TYR A 11 -3.72 -6.85 21.15
CA TYR A 11 -4.05 -6.57 22.55
C TYR A 11 -3.40 -5.27 23.05
N ALA A 12 -2.13 -5.05 22.73
CA ALA A 12 -1.41 -3.84 23.14
C ALA A 12 -1.96 -2.58 22.49
N LEU A 13 -2.30 -2.66 21.18
CA LEU A 13 -2.93 -1.57 20.45
C LEU A 13 -4.31 -1.24 21.02
N GLY A 14 -5.15 -2.25 21.30
CA GLY A 14 -6.45 -2.07 21.93
C GLY A 14 -6.32 -1.39 23.30
N GLY A 15 -5.41 -1.88 24.16
CA GLY A 15 -5.14 -1.29 25.47
C GLY A 15 -4.63 0.15 25.39
N PHE A 16 -3.81 0.46 24.38
CA PHE A 16 -3.36 1.85 24.12
C PHE A 16 -4.55 2.76 23.75
N LEU A 17 -5.40 2.35 22.81
CA LEU A 17 -6.55 3.14 22.39
C LEU A 17 -7.57 3.32 23.51
N ASP A 18 -7.81 2.28 24.32
CA ASP A 18 -8.65 2.35 25.51
C ASP A 18 -8.13 3.34 26.55
N ALA A 19 -6.82 3.38 26.76
CA ALA A 19 -6.20 4.35 27.66
C ALA A 19 -6.27 5.77 27.08
N ALA A 20 -5.93 5.93 25.80
CA ALA A 20 -5.97 7.21 25.08
C ALA A 20 -7.37 7.82 25.05
N SER A 21 -8.43 7.01 24.96
CA SER A 21 -9.81 7.49 24.91
C SER A 21 -10.28 8.23 26.16
N ARG A 22 -9.53 8.15 27.27
CA ARG A 22 -9.81 8.85 28.52
C ARG A 22 -9.06 10.17 28.65
N GLU A 23 -8.19 10.47 27.67
CA GLU A 23 -7.34 11.64 27.71
C GLU A 23 -8.01 12.84 27.03
N PRO A 24 -7.80 14.08 27.52
CA PRO A 24 -8.43 15.28 26.97
C PRO A 24 -8.09 15.58 25.50
N TRP A 25 -6.99 15.06 25.00
CA TRP A 25 -6.52 15.28 23.64
C TRP A 25 -7.09 14.28 22.62
N PHE A 26 -7.76 13.21 23.07
CA PHE A 26 -8.20 12.10 22.22
C PHE A 26 -9.08 12.56 21.06
N ASP A 27 -10.08 13.41 21.34
CA ASP A 27 -11.01 13.90 20.32
C ASP A 27 -10.36 14.83 19.28
N ASN A 28 -9.17 15.36 19.58
CA ASN A 28 -8.37 16.16 18.65
C ASN A 28 -7.20 15.40 18.03
N THR A 29 -7.24 14.08 18.07
CA THR A 29 -6.14 13.24 17.57
C THR A 29 -6.63 12.29 16.49
N VAL A 30 -5.82 12.16 15.44
CA VAL A 30 -5.97 11.12 14.43
C VAL A 30 -4.88 10.08 14.62
N PHE A 31 -5.29 8.84 14.73
CA PHE A 31 -4.38 7.69 14.77
C PHE A 31 -4.30 7.08 13.37
N VAL A 32 -3.12 7.09 12.78
CA VAL A 32 -2.83 6.38 11.53
C VAL A 32 -2.06 5.13 11.90
N ILE A 33 -2.67 3.99 11.68
CA ILE A 33 -2.16 2.69 12.09
C ILE A 33 -1.95 1.86 10.85
N THR A 34 -0.72 1.41 10.61
CA THR A 34 -0.37 0.55 9.48
C THR A 34 0.79 -0.35 9.84
N ALA A 35 0.89 -1.50 9.18
CA ALA A 35 2.09 -2.31 9.25
C ALA A 35 3.17 -1.72 8.34
N ASP A 36 4.43 -1.92 8.70
CA ASP A 36 5.58 -1.57 7.86
C ASP A 36 5.78 -2.57 6.70
N HIS A 37 5.56 -3.86 6.98
CA HIS A 37 5.62 -4.97 6.03
C HIS A 37 4.92 -6.22 6.59
N CYS A 38 4.70 -7.23 5.75
CA CYS A 38 4.24 -8.55 6.20
C CYS A 38 5.39 -9.37 6.83
N ALA A 39 5.02 -10.31 7.69
CA ALA A 39 5.95 -11.11 8.50
C ALA A 39 6.98 -11.94 7.72
N SER A 40 6.79 -12.18 6.43
CA SER A 40 7.60 -13.11 5.63
C SER A 40 8.00 -12.57 4.25
N SER A 41 8.03 -11.24 4.09
CA SER A 41 8.39 -10.59 2.82
C SER A 41 9.88 -10.56 2.51
N ALA A 42 10.76 -10.70 3.52
CA ALA A 42 12.21 -10.57 3.34
C ALA A 42 12.83 -11.78 2.61
N GLY A 43 13.76 -11.49 1.69
CA GLY A 43 14.70 -12.49 1.13
C GLY A 43 14.15 -13.38 0.04
N LYS A 44 13.03 -13.04 -0.63
CA LYS A 44 12.50 -13.82 -1.74
C LYS A 44 12.87 -13.20 -3.09
N THR A 45 13.11 -14.09 -4.07
CA THR A 45 13.42 -13.73 -5.46
C THR A 45 12.16 -13.48 -6.30
N GLU A 46 11.02 -14.04 -5.91
CA GLU A 46 9.72 -13.80 -6.54
C GLU A 46 8.91 -12.82 -5.69
N ILE A 47 8.02 -12.07 -6.33
CA ILE A 47 7.12 -11.12 -5.67
C ILE A 47 5.74 -11.78 -5.42
N PRO A 48 5.53 -12.45 -4.29
CA PRO A 48 4.21 -12.98 -3.93
C PRO A 48 3.35 -11.84 -3.39
N LEU A 49 2.35 -11.39 -4.16
CA LEU A 49 1.51 -10.24 -3.83
C LEU A 49 0.84 -10.33 -2.46
N GLU A 50 0.44 -11.54 -2.05
CA GLU A 50 -0.16 -11.81 -0.74
C GLU A 50 0.69 -11.30 0.45
N LYS A 51 2.02 -11.23 0.27
CA LYS A 51 2.97 -10.82 1.30
C LYS A 51 3.25 -9.31 1.33
N TYR A 52 2.58 -8.59 0.47
CA TYR A 52 2.62 -7.13 0.43
C TYR A 52 1.29 -6.50 0.83
N HIS A 53 0.26 -7.30 1.06
CA HIS A 53 -1.03 -6.81 1.54
C HIS A 53 -0.97 -6.59 3.05
N ILE A 54 -0.77 -5.34 3.46
CA ILE A 54 -0.69 -4.91 4.84
C ILE A 54 -1.97 -4.20 5.28
N PRO A 55 -2.36 -4.30 6.56
CA PRO A 55 -3.48 -3.53 7.09
C PRO A 55 -3.11 -2.05 7.23
N ALA A 56 -4.09 -1.19 6.97
CA ALA A 56 -4.01 0.24 7.25
C ALA A 56 -5.35 0.76 7.77
N MET A 57 -5.31 1.65 8.76
CA MET A 57 -6.47 2.24 9.38
C MET A 57 -6.22 3.70 9.75
N ILE A 58 -7.20 4.55 9.48
CA ILE A 58 -7.27 5.92 10.00
C ILE A 58 -8.40 5.92 11.05
N TYR A 59 -8.03 6.17 12.30
CA TYR A 59 -8.95 6.14 13.42
C TYR A 59 -9.03 7.50 14.11
N ALA A 60 -10.20 8.11 14.05
CA ALA A 60 -10.51 9.38 14.69
C ALA A 60 -12.02 9.46 14.94
N PRO A 61 -12.54 8.82 15.98
CA PRO A 61 -13.98 8.61 16.19
C PRO A 61 -14.78 9.92 16.36
N ALA A 62 -14.12 11.02 16.69
CA ALA A 62 -14.79 12.32 16.82
C ALA A 62 -15.24 12.92 15.47
N PHE A 63 -14.62 12.54 14.33
CA PHE A 63 -14.91 13.14 13.03
C PHE A 63 -14.78 12.23 11.82
N VAL A 64 -14.21 11.04 11.95
CA VAL A 64 -14.17 10.06 10.85
C VAL A 64 -15.30 9.06 11.01
N THR A 65 -16.19 9.00 10.02
CA THR A 65 -17.25 7.99 9.99
C THR A 65 -16.66 6.60 9.71
N PRO A 66 -17.03 5.58 10.49
CA PRO A 66 -16.57 4.22 10.25
C PRO A 66 -16.95 3.72 8.85
N GLY A 67 -16.00 3.08 8.19
CA GLY A 67 -16.19 2.52 6.85
C GLY A 67 -14.99 1.68 6.44
N SER A 68 -15.10 1.02 5.29
CA SER A 68 -14.00 0.27 4.70
C SER A 68 -13.78 0.72 3.26
N VAL A 69 -12.52 0.71 2.83
CA VAL A 69 -12.12 1.07 1.47
C VAL A 69 -11.59 -0.19 0.79
N GLY A 70 -12.30 -0.66 -0.24
CA GLY A 70 -11.94 -1.85 -1.01
C GLY A 70 -11.00 -1.58 -2.19
N LYS A 71 -10.44 -0.36 -2.30
CA LYS A 71 -9.55 0.03 -3.40
C LYS A 71 -8.13 -0.46 -3.15
N THR A 72 -7.46 -0.94 -4.19
CA THR A 72 -6.02 -1.22 -4.15
C THR A 72 -5.22 0.07 -4.04
N ALA A 73 -4.45 0.20 -2.97
CA ALA A 73 -3.65 1.39 -2.67
C ALA A 73 -2.27 1.00 -2.13
N SER A 74 -1.38 1.96 -2.05
CA SER A 74 -0.06 1.80 -1.43
C SER A 74 0.05 2.64 -0.17
N GLN A 75 0.97 2.28 0.71
CA GLN A 75 1.23 2.99 1.96
C GLN A 75 1.51 4.49 1.76
N ILE A 76 2.11 4.86 0.61
CA ILE A 76 2.35 6.26 0.25
C ILE A 76 1.08 7.09 0.07
N ASP A 77 -0.07 6.45 -0.12
CA ASP A 77 -1.37 7.10 -0.33
C ASP A 77 -2.04 7.50 1.00
N LEU A 78 -1.57 6.97 2.13
CA LEU A 78 -2.18 7.24 3.45
C LEU A 78 -2.10 8.71 3.85
N MET A 79 -0.95 9.37 3.64
CA MET A 79 -0.79 10.78 4.04
C MET A 79 -1.62 11.73 3.18
N PRO A 80 -1.64 11.64 1.83
CA PRO A 80 -2.57 12.41 1.01
C PRO A 80 -4.03 12.22 1.42
N THR A 81 -4.44 10.97 1.70
CA THR A 81 -5.79 10.65 2.16
C THR A 81 -6.10 11.28 3.51
N LEU A 82 -5.15 11.23 4.45
CA LEU A 82 -5.29 11.89 5.74
C LEU A 82 -5.48 13.40 5.60
N PHE A 83 -4.67 14.06 4.77
CA PHE A 83 -4.77 15.50 4.57
C PHE A 83 -6.12 15.90 3.95
N SER A 84 -6.62 15.10 3.01
CA SER A 84 -7.96 15.29 2.46
C SER A 84 -9.05 15.14 3.51
N LEU A 85 -9.00 14.11 4.34
CA LEU A 85 -9.95 13.91 5.45
C LEU A 85 -9.93 15.05 6.47
N LEU A 86 -8.77 15.69 6.67
CA LEU A 86 -8.62 16.84 7.57
C LEU A 86 -8.99 18.17 6.90
N GLY A 87 -9.39 18.18 5.62
CA GLY A 87 -9.67 19.40 4.86
C GLY A 87 -8.47 20.32 4.72
N MET A 88 -7.25 19.77 4.68
CA MET A 88 -6.02 20.53 4.57
C MET A 88 -5.69 20.82 3.11
N ASP A 89 -5.51 22.10 2.77
CA ASP A 89 -4.89 22.50 1.51
C ASP A 89 -3.37 22.43 1.64
N TYR A 90 -2.71 21.77 0.68
CA TYR A 90 -1.27 21.63 0.70
C TYR A 90 -0.68 21.51 -0.71
N ASP A 91 0.53 22.03 -0.87
CA ASP A 91 1.38 21.77 -2.03
C ASP A 91 2.36 20.64 -1.68
N SER A 92 2.43 19.61 -2.51
CA SER A 92 3.31 18.49 -2.25
C SER A 92 3.95 17.90 -3.51
N TRP A 93 5.01 17.16 -3.27
CA TRP A 93 5.68 16.32 -4.26
C TRP A 93 5.40 14.83 -4.00
N PHE A 94 4.31 14.51 -3.34
CA PHE A 94 3.93 13.13 -3.05
C PHE A 94 3.64 12.36 -4.33
N TYR A 95 4.15 11.15 -4.43
CA TYR A 95 3.72 10.17 -5.42
C TYR A 95 2.38 9.53 -5.03
N GLY A 96 2.08 9.53 -3.73
CA GLY A 96 0.79 9.09 -3.21
C GLY A 96 -0.34 10.03 -3.58
N ARG A 97 -1.57 9.51 -3.55
CA ARG A 97 -2.79 10.23 -3.84
C ARG A 97 -3.86 9.92 -2.82
N ASP A 98 -4.85 10.81 -2.72
CA ASP A 98 -6.02 10.56 -1.90
C ASP A 98 -6.81 9.35 -2.41
N ILE A 99 -6.90 8.28 -1.61
CA ILE A 99 -7.60 7.04 -1.93
C ILE A 99 -9.11 7.27 -2.06
N LEU A 100 -9.64 8.28 -1.37
CA LEU A 100 -11.07 8.59 -1.35
C LEU A 100 -11.51 9.43 -2.55
N ALA A 101 -10.57 10.02 -3.29
CA ALA A 101 -10.90 10.80 -4.49
C ALA A 101 -11.57 9.93 -5.56
N ASP A 102 -12.50 10.55 -6.31
CA ASP A 102 -13.24 9.86 -7.37
C ASP A 102 -12.34 9.45 -8.54
N ASP A 103 -11.28 10.22 -8.80
CA ASP A 103 -10.29 9.97 -9.85
C ASP A 103 -9.08 9.15 -9.38
N PHE A 104 -9.13 8.58 -8.17
CA PHE A 104 -8.06 7.74 -7.66
C PHE A 104 -7.86 6.51 -8.54
N ARG A 105 -6.65 6.34 -9.01
CA ARG A 105 -6.24 5.13 -9.75
C ARG A 105 -5.71 4.10 -8.79
N GLU A 106 -6.39 2.96 -8.79
CA GLU A 106 -5.99 1.82 -7.97
C GLU A 106 -4.67 1.25 -8.46
N ARG A 107 -3.67 1.29 -7.59
CA ARG A 107 -2.34 0.78 -7.87
C ARG A 107 -1.59 0.43 -6.59
N ALA A 108 -0.62 -0.47 -6.73
CA ALA A 108 0.30 -0.80 -5.66
C ALA A 108 1.74 -0.91 -6.16
N PHE A 109 2.67 -0.52 -5.28
CA PHE A 109 4.10 -0.66 -5.48
C PHE A 109 4.64 -1.70 -4.51
N VAL A 110 5.40 -2.64 -5.02
CA VAL A 110 6.03 -3.69 -4.24
C VAL A 110 7.47 -3.85 -4.66
N ALA A 111 8.34 -4.30 -3.76
CA ALA A 111 9.73 -4.50 -4.08
C ALA A 111 10.32 -5.68 -3.31
N THR A 112 11.19 -6.42 -3.97
CA THR A 112 12.10 -7.37 -3.34
C THR A 112 13.51 -6.77 -3.29
N TYR A 113 14.49 -7.58 -2.99
CA TYR A 113 15.90 -7.18 -3.03
C TYR A 113 16.39 -6.83 -4.44
N GLN A 114 15.78 -7.40 -5.49
CA GLN A 114 16.22 -7.27 -6.87
C GLN A 114 15.13 -6.75 -7.80
N ASP A 115 13.87 -7.04 -7.52
CA ASP A 115 12.76 -6.78 -8.42
C ASP A 115 11.87 -5.67 -7.88
N LEU A 116 11.34 -4.87 -8.81
CA LEU A 116 10.35 -3.84 -8.55
C LEU A 116 9.05 -4.24 -9.22
N GLY A 117 7.95 -4.26 -8.46
CA GLY A 117 6.63 -4.61 -8.96
C GLY A 117 5.68 -3.43 -8.98
N TYR A 118 4.88 -3.35 -10.02
CA TYR A 118 3.83 -2.36 -10.19
C TYR A 118 2.52 -3.04 -10.58
N LEU A 119 1.53 -2.92 -9.72
CA LEU A 119 0.16 -3.37 -9.97
C LEU A 119 -0.71 -2.15 -10.27
N GLU A 120 -1.45 -2.18 -11.38
CA GLU A 120 -2.50 -1.21 -11.71
C GLU A 120 -3.66 -1.96 -12.38
N GLY A 121 -4.85 -1.84 -11.80
CA GLY A 121 -5.99 -2.67 -12.19
C GLY A 121 -5.68 -4.16 -11.97
N ASP A 122 -5.84 -4.96 -13.02
CA ASP A 122 -5.53 -6.39 -12.98
C ASP A 122 -4.13 -6.75 -13.53
N ARG A 123 -3.35 -5.75 -13.96
CA ARG A 123 -2.03 -5.98 -14.57
C ARG A 123 -0.91 -5.74 -13.58
N PHE A 124 -0.02 -6.71 -13.47
CA PHE A 124 1.16 -6.66 -12.64
C PHE A 124 2.43 -6.74 -13.49
N THR A 125 3.26 -5.70 -13.42
CA THR A 125 4.57 -5.66 -14.09
C THR A 125 5.68 -5.82 -13.07
N VAL A 126 6.62 -6.72 -13.36
CA VAL A 126 7.85 -6.93 -12.60
C VAL A 126 9.02 -6.44 -13.43
N LEU A 127 9.80 -5.52 -12.87
CA LEU A 127 11.03 -5.01 -13.42
C LEU A 127 12.20 -5.65 -12.67
N SER A 128 13.07 -6.36 -13.39
CA SER A 128 14.23 -7.04 -12.85
C SER A 128 15.54 -6.44 -13.40
N PRO A 129 16.69 -6.68 -12.75
CA PRO A 129 17.98 -6.25 -13.28
C PRO A 129 18.25 -6.71 -14.72
N VAL A 130 19.13 -5.98 -15.40
CA VAL A 130 19.55 -6.28 -16.80
C VAL A 130 18.39 -6.15 -17.80
N ASP A 131 17.62 -5.05 -17.66
CA ASP A 131 16.52 -4.66 -18.59
C ASP A 131 15.47 -5.76 -18.83
N ARG A 132 15.26 -6.61 -17.83
CA ARG A 132 14.27 -7.68 -17.90
C ARG A 132 12.94 -7.20 -17.28
N ALA A 133 11.86 -7.43 -18.00
CA ALA A 133 10.51 -7.18 -17.54
C ALA A 133 9.61 -8.38 -17.81
N GLU A 134 8.71 -8.65 -16.89
CA GLU A 134 7.67 -9.67 -17.00
C GLU A 134 6.33 -9.05 -16.63
N GLN A 135 5.27 -9.55 -17.27
CA GLN A 135 3.92 -9.11 -16.94
C GLN A 135 3.01 -10.28 -16.64
N PHE A 136 2.10 -10.02 -15.73
CA PHE A 136 1.11 -10.97 -15.24
C PHE A 136 -0.26 -10.29 -15.19
N LEU A 137 -1.30 -11.09 -15.30
CA LEU A 137 -2.66 -10.68 -14.98
C LEU A 137 -3.05 -11.28 -13.64
N LEU A 138 -3.59 -10.43 -12.78
CA LEU A 138 -4.20 -10.88 -11.53
C LEU A 138 -5.52 -11.57 -11.87
N ARG A 139 -5.62 -12.83 -11.50
CA ARG A 139 -6.77 -13.71 -11.76
C ARG A 139 -7.20 -14.39 -10.46
N PRO A 140 -7.87 -13.64 -9.57
CA PRO A 140 -8.31 -14.18 -8.29
C PRO A 140 -9.14 -15.44 -8.48
N THR A 141 -8.90 -16.44 -7.65
CA THR A 141 -9.70 -17.67 -7.53
C THR A 141 -10.22 -17.79 -6.10
N ASP A 142 -11.13 -18.74 -5.86
CA ASP A 142 -11.66 -18.99 -4.52
C ASP A 142 -10.56 -19.45 -3.55
N ASP A 143 -9.53 -20.12 -4.06
CA ASP A 143 -8.42 -20.66 -3.26
C ASP A 143 -7.22 -19.68 -3.16
N ASP A 144 -7.06 -18.80 -4.15
CA ASP A 144 -5.94 -17.85 -4.22
C ASP A 144 -6.40 -16.47 -4.76
N PRO A 145 -6.68 -15.50 -3.87
CA PRO A 145 -7.08 -14.15 -4.28
C PRO A 145 -5.96 -13.34 -4.95
N TYR A 146 -4.73 -13.85 -4.98
CA TYR A 146 -3.55 -13.19 -5.58
C TYR A 146 -2.97 -13.99 -6.75
N ALA A 147 -3.70 -14.95 -7.29
CA ALA A 147 -3.24 -15.77 -8.41
C ALA A 147 -2.80 -14.93 -9.60
N LEU A 148 -1.63 -15.20 -10.13
CA LEU A 148 -1.02 -14.48 -11.24
C LEU A 148 -0.89 -15.41 -12.45
N GLU A 149 -1.41 -14.95 -13.57
CA GLU A 149 -1.26 -15.58 -14.87
C GLU A 149 -0.24 -14.80 -15.71
N ARG A 150 0.86 -15.45 -16.13
CA ARG A 150 1.89 -14.80 -16.94
C ARG A 150 1.37 -14.51 -18.34
N THR A 151 1.61 -13.28 -18.84
CA THR A 151 1.28 -12.89 -20.21
C THR A 151 2.44 -13.17 -21.15
N GLU A 152 2.13 -13.59 -22.39
CA GLU A 152 3.15 -13.74 -23.43
C GLU A 152 3.55 -12.38 -24.03
N ALA A 153 2.58 -11.47 -24.15
CA ALA A 153 2.78 -10.15 -24.71
C ALA A 153 2.92 -9.09 -23.62
N ILE A 154 3.89 -8.21 -23.80
CA ILE A 154 4.13 -7.06 -22.91
C ILE A 154 3.27 -5.88 -23.35
N ASP A 155 2.42 -5.37 -22.46
CA ASP A 155 1.78 -4.07 -22.61
C ASP A 155 2.83 -2.97 -22.35
N SER A 156 3.26 -2.35 -23.45
CA SER A 156 4.29 -1.30 -23.39
C SER A 156 3.84 -0.04 -22.64
N THR A 157 2.55 0.28 -22.64
CA THR A 157 2.01 1.44 -21.93
C THR A 157 2.14 1.25 -20.43
N HIS A 158 1.72 0.09 -19.93
CA HIS A 158 1.83 -0.26 -18.52
C HIS A 158 3.30 -0.39 -18.08
N LEU A 159 4.15 -1.02 -18.93
CA LEU A 159 5.59 -1.13 -18.69
C LEU A 159 6.25 0.24 -18.57
N ASN A 160 6.01 1.13 -19.54
CA ASN A 160 6.59 2.47 -19.53
C ASN A 160 6.14 3.29 -18.32
N ARG A 161 4.90 3.11 -17.86
CA ARG A 161 4.40 3.75 -16.64
C ARG A 161 5.15 3.25 -15.41
N ALA A 162 5.32 1.94 -15.26
CA ALA A 162 6.09 1.35 -14.17
C ALA A 162 7.53 1.90 -14.16
N ILE A 163 8.23 1.87 -15.29
CA ILE A 163 9.59 2.39 -15.43
C ILE A 163 9.65 3.88 -15.05
N SER A 164 8.75 4.70 -15.58
CA SER A 164 8.73 6.14 -15.33
C SER A 164 8.56 6.47 -13.85
N LEU A 165 7.66 5.78 -13.15
CA LEU A 165 7.40 5.98 -11.74
C LEU A 165 8.63 5.67 -10.88
N TYR A 166 9.29 4.53 -11.12
CA TYR A 166 10.50 4.16 -10.38
C TYR A 166 11.71 5.06 -10.71
N GLN A 167 11.89 5.41 -11.98
CA GLN A 167 12.99 6.30 -12.38
C GLN A 167 12.83 7.70 -11.80
N THR A 168 11.65 8.29 -11.89
CA THR A 168 11.41 9.65 -11.38
C THR A 168 11.54 9.70 -9.85
N SER A 169 11.04 8.68 -9.12
CA SER A 169 11.20 8.61 -7.67
C SER A 169 12.67 8.47 -7.26
N SER A 170 13.46 7.67 -7.99
CA SER A 170 14.90 7.53 -7.76
C SER A 170 15.69 8.81 -8.00
N GLN A 171 15.29 9.61 -9.00
CA GLN A 171 15.93 10.91 -9.29
C GLN A 171 15.60 11.97 -8.24
N TRP A 172 14.39 11.91 -7.67
CA TRP A 172 13.97 12.81 -6.62
C TRP A 172 14.84 12.72 -5.37
N ASN A 173 15.19 11.52 -4.96
CA ASN A 173 16.04 11.28 -3.78
C ASN A 173 17.52 11.73 -3.96
N LYS A 174 17.91 12.20 -5.15
CA LYS A 174 19.27 12.69 -5.42
C LYS A 174 19.38 14.22 -5.37
N ARG A 175 18.29 14.93 -5.12
CA ARG A 175 18.23 16.39 -4.93
C ARG A 175 18.22 16.75 -3.46
#